data_48198430077c0815ce34659d437a3a92
#
_entry.id   48198430077c0815ce34659d437a3a92
#
_cell.length_a   1.000
_cell.length_b   1.000
_cell.length_c   1.000
_cell.angle_alpha   90.00
_cell.angle_beta   90.00
_cell.angle_gamma   90.00
#
_symmetry.space_group_name_H-M   'P 1'
#
loop_
_entity.id
_entity.type
_entity.pdbx_description
1 polymer ?
#
loop_
_entity_poly.entity_id
_entity_poly.type
_entity_poly.pdbx_seq_one_letter_code
_entity_poly.pdbx_strand_id
1 'polypeptide(L)'
;MAKEAIKYYGVDPWKITETGFNPERGRVSESIFSLGNEYMGTRGYFDEVYSGDSLKGSYFNGVWEEKPITYFEHFKGLSERCCFMINANNWIYTRIFANGEELDLAKCKVEDFYRELDMKRGIVTRTFKWNGLKFTFERFISMTAREIAAQKIEIESLGFEGEIKIVAGSD
;
A
#
# COMPACT_ATOMS: atom_id res chain seq x y z
N MET A 1 20.57 3.35 29.33
CA MET A 1 21.03 3.70 27.98
C MET A 1 19.79 3.82 27.09
N ALA A 2 19.56 4.99 26.51
CA ALA A 2 18.48 5.14 25.54
C ALA A 2 18.83 4.29 24.31
N LYS A 3 17.89 3.44 23.85
CA LYS A 3 18.05 2.72 22.59
C LYS A 3 18.15 3.74 21.46
N GLU A 4 19.24 3.73 20.72
CA GLU A 4 19.38 4.54 19.52
C GLU A 4 18.28 4.18 18.54
N ALA A 5 17.52 5.16 18.06
CA ALA A 5 16.45 4.90 17.11
C ALA A 5 17.08 4.52 15.76
N ILE A 6 16.85 3.29 15.33
CA ILE A 6 17.32 2.82 14.03
C ILE A 6 16.49 3.53 12.96
N LYS A 7 17.14 4.27 12.08
CA LYS A 7 16.49 4.87 10.91
C LYS A 7 16.31 3.81 9.83
N TYR A 8 15.07 3.44 9.59
CA TYR A 8 14.70 2.49 8.52
C TYR A 8 14.37 3.19 7.20
N TYR A 9 14.04 4.47 7.26
CA TYR A 9 13.62 5.25 6.11
C TYR A 9 14.62 6.36 5.83
N GLY A 10 15.01 6.48 4.57
CA GLY A 10 15.71 7.67 4.09
C GLY A 10 14.72 8.84 3.97
N VAL A 11 15.15 10.00 4.43
CA VAL A 11 14.31 11.21 4.42
C VAL A 11 15.08 12.34 3.76
N ASP A 12 14.47 12.95 2.76
CA ASP A 12 14.85 14.24 2.21
C ASP A 12 13.65 15.21 2.27
N PRO A 13 13.80 16.49 1.89
CA PRO A 13 12.68 17.44 1.97
C PRO A 13 11.41 17.03 1.20
N TRP A 14 11.57 16.19 0.17
CA TRP A 14 10.47 15.83 -0.74
C TRP A 14 10.29 14.33 -0.94
N LYS A 15 11.13 13.50 -0.33
CA LYS A 15 11.08 12.06 -0.53
C LYS A 15 11.22 11.30 0.77
N ILE A 16 10.48 10.21 0.85
CA ILE A 16 10.68 9.18 1.87
C ILE A 16 11.02 7.90 1.12
N THR A 17 12.12 7.25 1.52
CA THR A 17 12.59 6.04 0.85
C THR A 17 12.75 4.89 1.82
N GLU A 18 12.50 3.67 1.34
CA GLU A 18 12.72 2.43 2.05
C GLU A 18 13.52 1.48 1.16
N THR A 19 14.65 0.97 1.69
CA THR A 19 15.50 0.01 1.01
C THR A 19 15.48 -1.31 1.74
N GLY A 20 15.26 -2.39 1.00
CA GLY A 20 15.07 -3.73 1.55
C GLY A 20 13.65 -3.95 2.09
N PHE A 21 13.15 -5.15 1.88
CA PHE A 21 11.84 -5.55 2.38
C PHE A 21 11.96 -6.18 3.77
N ASN A 22 11.21 -5.63 4.74
CA ASN A 22 11.09 -6.20 6.09
C ASN A 22 9.61 -6.39 6.45
N PRO A 23 9.11 -7.64 6.50
CA PRO A 23 7.70 -7.92 6.77
C PRO A 23 7.23 -7.44 8.16
N GLU A 24 8.13 -7.39 9.17
CA GLU A 24 7.79 -6.90 10.51
C GLU A 24 7.43 -5.41 10.55
N ARG A 25 7.79 -4.68 9.49
CA ARG A 25 7.51 -3.26 9.35
C ARG A 25 6.36 -2.96 8.38
N GLY A 26 5.74 -3.98 7.81
CA GLY A 26 4.71 -3.85 6.79
C GLY A 26 3.65 -2.80 7.13
N ARG A 27 3.03 -2.89 8.30
CA ARG A 27 1.97 -1.95 8.74
C ARG A 27 2.46 -0.51 8.90
N VAL A 28 3.70 -0.31 9.36
CA VAL A 28 4.31 1.03 9.49
C VAL A 28 4.58 1.61 8.12
N SER A 29 5.18 0.82 7.23
CA SER A 29 5.41 1.21 5.84
C SER A 29 4.10 1.53 5.10
N GLU A 30 3.05 0.73 5.29
CA GLU A 30 1.73 1.01 4.73
C GLU A 30 1.17 2.37 5.17
N SER A 31 1.44 2.79 6.40
CA SER A 31 1.03 4.11 6.89
C SER A 31 1.86 5.23 6.29
N ILE A 32 3.17 5.04 6.18
CA ILE A 32 4.10 6.08 5.69
C ILE A 32 3.92 6.32 4.18
N PHE A 33 3.72 5.26 3.40
CA PHE A 33 3.56 5.33 1.94
C PHE A 33 2.10 5.46 1.49
N SER A 34 1.23 6.03 2.34
CA SER A 34 -0.15 6.33 2.01
C SER A 34 -0.25 7.48 1.01
N LEU A 35 -1.26 7.43 0.17
CA LEU A 35 -1.64 8.49 -0.76
C LEU A 35 -3.08 8.91 -0.50
N GLY A 36 -3.39 10.17 -0.77
CA GLY A 36 -4.75 10.67 -0.65
C GLY A 36 -4.91 12.07 -1.23
N ASN A 37 -6.15 12.39 -1.51
CA ASN A 37 -6.63 13.74 -1.80
C ASN A 37 -7.86 14.04 -0.90
N GLU A 38 -8.60 15.09 -1.20
CA GLU A 38 -9.80 15.46 -0.43
C GLU A 38 -10.97 14.47 -0.58
N TYR A 39 -10.94 13.57 -1.57
CA TYR A 39 -12.04 12.66 -1.90
C TYR A 39 -11.74 11.21 -1.53
N MET A 40 -10.52 10.73 -1.77
CA MET A 40 -10.14 9.35 -1.49
C MET A 40 -8.74 9.26 -0.89
N GLY A 41 -8.49 8.16 -0.18
CA GLY A 41 -7.19 7.81 0.35
C GLY A 41 -6.93 6.32 0.30
N THR A 42 -5.68 5.94 0.12
CA THR A 42 -5.25 4.54 0.17
C THR A 42 -3.98 4.41 0.99
N ARG A 43 -3.93 3.37 1.80
CA ARG A 43 -2.71 3.01 2.53
C ARG A 43 -1.66 2.46 1.55
N GLY A 44 -0.41 2.46 1.99
CA GLY A 44 0.74 2.01 1.20
C GLY A 44 0.90 0.48 1.12
N TYR A 45 -0.19 -0.31 1.11
CA TYR A 45 -0.11 -1.76 0.91
C TYR A 45 0.30 -2.12 -0.52
N PHE A 46 0.67 -3.38 -0.74
CA PHE A 46 1.16 -3.84 -2.04
C PHE A 46 0.05 -3.94 -3.07
N ASP A 47 0.39 -3.70 -4.30
CA ASP A 47 -0.48 -3.79 -5.46
C ASP A 47 -0.81 -5.25 -5.77
N GLU A 48 0.20 -6.11 -5.68
CA GLU A 48 0.07 -7.56 -5.81
C GLU A 48 -0.45 -8.21 -4.52
N VAL A 49 -0.89 -9.44 -4.65
CA VAL A 49 -1.30 -10.24 -3.49
C VAL A 49 -0.15 -10.34 -2.49
N TYR A 50 -0.47 -10.10 -1.25
CA TYR A 50 0.44 -10.28 -0.12
C TYR A 50 -0.29 -11.03 1.01
N SER A 51 0.19 -12.24 1.32
CA SER A 51 -0.40 -13.10 2.36
C SER A 51 0.16 -12.85 3.76
N GLY A 52 1.11 -11.93 3.89
CA GLY A 52 1.68 -11.53 5.19
C GLY A 52 0.79 -10.54 5.96
N ASP A 53 1.31 -10.07 7.08
CA ASP A 53 0.61 -9.12 7.93
C ASP A 53 0.47 -7.75 7.24
N SER A 54 -0.77 -7.32 7.04
CA SER A 54 -1.12 -6.10 6.32
C SER A 54 -2.40 -5.48 6.87
N LEU A 55 -2.48 -4.16 6.86
CA LEU A 55 -3.68 -3.39 7.12
C LEU A 55 -4.09 -2.65 5.84
N LYS A 56 -4.62 -3.39 4.88
CA LYS A 56 -5.15 -2.81 3.64
C LYS A 56 -6.23 -1.78 3.97
N GLY A 57 -6.24 -0.68 3.23
CA GLY A 57 -7.25 0.34 3.44
C GLY A 57 -7.36 1.28 2.26
N SER A 58 -8.56 1.35 1.72
CA SER A 58 -9.01 2.34 0.75
C SER A 58 -10.25 3.03 1.31
N TYR A 59 -10.27 4.34 1.31
CA TYR A 59 -11.29 5.14 1.96
C TYR A 59 -11.79 6.22 1.01
N PHE A 60 -13.11 6.46 1.02
CA PHE A 60 -13.74 7.53 0.27
C PHE A 60 -14.47 8.48 1.22
N ASN A 61 -14.33 9.77 0.97
CA ASN A 61 -15.02 10.79 1.72
C ASN A 61 -16.56 10.64 1.58
N GLY A 62 -17.26 10.74 2.70
CA GLY A 62 -18.72 10.56 2.75
C GLY A 62 -19.17 9.09 2.86
N VAL A 63 -18.25 8.13 2.90
CA VAL A 63 -18.56 6.70 3.09
C VAL A 63 -18.21 6.29 4.51
N TRP A 64 -19.21 6.21 5.37
CA TRP A 64 -19.06 5.83 6.78
C TRP A 64 -20.21 4.95 7.26
N GLU A 65 -19.99 4.30 8.37
CA GLU A 65 -21.00 3.56 9.11
C GLU A 65 -21.18 4.20 10.48
N GLU A 66 -22.42 4.18 10.98
CA GLU A 66 -22.76 4.64 12.31
C GLU A 66 -23.16 3.45 13.18
N LYS A 67 -22.52 3.30 14.34
CA LYS A 67 -22.81 2.24 15.30
C LYS A 67 -23.13 2.80 16.69
N PRO A 68 -24.05 2.17 17.42
CA PRO A 68 -24.23 2.49 18.83
C PRO A 68 -22.98 2.13 19.62
N ILE A 69 -22.63 2.96 20.59
CA ILE A 69 -21.52 2.69 21.50
C ILE A 69 -22.09 2.06 22.76
N THR A 70 -21.53 0.92 23.15
CA THR A 70 -21.81 0.31 24.46
C THR A 70 -20.68 0.66 25.41
N TYR A 71 -20.99 1.44 26.44
CA TYR A 71 -20.04 1.76 27.51
C TYR A 71 -20.24 0.81 28.68
N PHE A 72 -19.16 0.50 29.36
CA PHE A 72 -19.18 -0.27 30.59
C PHE A 72 -19.87 0.52 31.73
N GLU A 73 -19.65 1.84 31.74
CA GLU A 73 -20.32 2.79 32.64
C GLU A 73 -20.85 3.98 31.83
N HIS A 74 -22.05 4.44 32.17
CA HIS A 74 -22.70 5.60 31.54
C HIS A 74 -22.42 6.88 32.32
N PHE A 75 -21.77 7.84 31.66
CA PHE A 75 -21.58 9.18 32.18
C PHE A 75 -22.35 10.21 31.33
N LYS A 76 -22.82 11.25 31.95
CA LYS A 76 -23.53 12.35 31.25
C LYS A 76 -22.56 13.01 30.24
N GLY A 77 -22.99 13.10 28.99
CA GLY A 77 -22.20 13.70 27.89
C GLY A 77 -21.40 12.74 27.05
N LEU A 78 -21.47 11.42 27.30
CA LEU A 78 -20.94 10.43 26.40
C LEU A 78 -21.79 10.36 25.13
N SER A 79 -21.13 10.16 23.99
CA SER A 79 -21.82 9.95 22.71
C SER A 79 -22.49 8.58 22.71
N GLU A 80 -23.76 8.53 22.32
CA GLU A 80 -24.49 7.27 22.18
C GLU A 80 -24.14 6.52 20.90
N ARG A 81 -23.56 7.20 19.92
CA ARG A 81 -23.21 6.65 18.60
C ARG A 81 -21.85 7.16 18.14
N CYS A 82 -21.13 6.35 17.42
CA CYS A 82 -19.90 6.76 16.71
C CYS A 82 -20.06 6.55 15.21
N CYS A 83 -19.52 7.51 14.46
CA CYS A 83 -19.33 7.39 13.02
C CYS A 83 -17.90 7.01 12.76
N PHE A 84 -17.67 6.04 11.88
CA PHE A 84 -16.35 5.69 11.43
C PHE A 84 -16.34 5.44 9.92
N MET A 85 -15.24 5.84 9.31
CA MET A 85 -15.04 5.62 7.89
C MET A 85 -14.81 4.13 7.63
N ILE A 86 -15.58 3.57 6.71
CA ILE A 86 -15.44 2.16 6.36
C ILE A 86 -14.39 1.97 5.29
N ASN A 87 -13.72 0.82 5.34
CA ASN A 87 -12.82 0.40 4.29
C ASN A 87 -13.63 0.05 3.04
N ALA A 88 -13.31 0.70 1.95
CA ALA A 88 -13.94 0.45 0.65
C ALA A 88 -13.20 -0.65 -0.13
N ASN A 89 -13.64 -0.89 -1.36
CA ASN A 89 -13.03 -1.88 -2.23
C ASN A 89 -11.54 -1.61 -2.52
N ASN A 90 -10.79 -2.68 -2.71
CA ASN A 90 -9.39 -2.64 -3.11
C ASN A 90 -9.29 -2.41 -4.62
N TRP A 91 -9.08 -1.18 -5.05
CA TRP A 91 -9.00 -0.80 -6.47
C TRP A 91 -7.63 -1.09 -7.11
N ILE A 92 -6.60 -1.41 -6.30
CA ILE A 92 -5.26 -1.76 -6.79
C ILE A 92 -5.01 -3.27 -6.82
N TYR A 93 -6.07 -4.07 -6.66
CA TYR A 93 -5.94 -5.52 -6.60
C TYR A 93 -5.35 -6.09 -7.88
N THR A 94 -4.19 -6.75 -7.74
CA THR A 94 -3.49 -7.39 -8.85
C THR A 94 -2.93 -8.75 -8.41
N ARG A 95 -2.99 -9.74 -9.28
CA ARG A 95 -2.28 -11.01 -9.12
C ARG A 95 -1.33 -11.18 -10.30
N ILE A 96 -0.11 -11.55 -10.02
CA ILE A 96 0.96 -11.71 -11.02
C ILE A 96 1.52 -13.12 -10.88
N PHE A 97 1.63 -13.81 -12.02
CA PHE A 97 2.19 -15.16 -12.10
C PHE A 97 3.31 -15.17 -13.14
N ALA A 98 4.40 -15.85 -12.82
CA ALA A 98 5.50 -16.15 -13.75
C ALA A 98 5.65 -17.66 -13.86
N ASN A 99 5.43 -18.23 -15.04
CA ASN A 99 5.39 -19.68 -15.27
C ASN A 99 4.48 -20.43 -14.27
N GLY A 100 3.34 -19.84 -13.90
CA GLY A 100 2.40 -20.40 -12.95
C GLY A 100 2.71 -20.19 -11.46
N GLU A 101 3.90 -19.69 -11.12
CA GLU A 101 4.24 -19.31 -9.75
C GLU A 101 3.71 -17.89 -9.44
N GLU A 102 2.96 -17.77 -8.35
CA GLU A 102 2.38 -16.49 -7.93
C GLU A 102 3.37 -15.62 -7.17
N LEU A 103 3.46 -14.36 -7.55
CA LEU A 103 4.22 -13.36 -6.83
C LEU A 103 3.51 -12.99 -5.52
N ASP A 104 4.08 -13.40 -4.40
CA ASP A 104 3.65 -13.07 -3.05
C ASP A 104 4.89 -12.80 -2.18
N LEU A 105 5.11 -11.55 -1.80
CA LEU A 105 6.32 -11.15 -1.06
C LEU A 105 6.41 -11.78 0.34
N ALA A 106 5.34 -12.36 0.86
CA ALA A 106 5.40 -13.15 2.09
C ALA A 106 6.00 -14.54 1.89
N LYS A 107 6.02 -15.05 0.65
CA LYS A 107 6.49 -16.39 0.30
C LYS A 107 7.72 -16.37 -0.60
N CYS A 108 7.83 -15.34 -1.44
CA CYS A 108 8.91 -15.19 -2.40
C CYS A 108 10.06 -14.38 -1.79
N LYS A 109 11.29 -14.76 -2.13
CA LYS A 109 12.45 -13.93 -1.86
C LYS A 109 12.66 -12.97 -3.01
N VAL A 110 12.61 -11.68 -2.73
CA VAL A 110 12.87 -10.62 -3.71
C VAL A 110 14.23 -9.97 -3.48
N GLU A 111 14.79 -9.43 -4.53
CA GLU A 111 16.10 -8.74 -4.51
C GLU A 111 15.89 -7.26 -4.86
N ASP A 112 16.81 -6.41 -4.42
CA ASP A 112 16.87 -4.98 -4.73
C ASP A 112 15.55 -4.25 -4.45
N PHE A 113 14.85 -4.64 -3.37
CA PHE A 113 13.61 -3.97 -2.98
C PHE A 113 13.89 -2.51 -2.63
N TYR A 114 13.17 -1.62 -3.29
CA TYR A 114 13.19 -0.19 -3.05
C TYR A 114 11.78 0.38 -3.17
N ARG A 115 11.42 1.30 -2.27
CA ARG A 115 10.16 2.04 -2.30
C ARG A 115 10.42 3.51 -2.01
N GLU A 116 9.74 4.38 -2.75
CA GLU A 116 9.85 5.83 -2.63
C GLU A 116 8.46 6.47 -2.63
N LEU A 117 8.24 7.40 -1.74
CA LEU A 117 7.16 8.38 -1.81
C LEU A 117 7.76 9.72 -2.24
N ASP A 118 7.45 10.16 -3.45
CA ASP A 118 7.75 11.52 -3.92
C ASP A 118 6.60 12.45 -3.52
N MET A 119 6.79 13.19 -2.44
CA MET A 119 5.77 14.10 -1.89
C MET A 119 5.53 15.32 -2.79
N LYS A 120 6.49 15.71 -3.62
CA LYS A 120 6.35 16.82 -4.56
C LYS A 120 5.42 16.47 -5.71
N ARG A 121 5.45 15.22 -6.16
CA ARG A 121 4.64 14.72 -7.28
C ARG A 121 3.40 13.93 -6.81
N GLY A 122 3.36 13.53 -5.53
CA GLY A 122 2.29 12.68 -4.99
C GLY A 122 2.30 11.27 -5.58
N ILE A 123 3.49 10.72 -5.83
CA ILE A 123 3.66 9.40 -6.47
C ILE A 123 4.37 8.46 -5.50
N VAL A 124 3.84 7.26 -5.37
CA VAL A 124 4.55 6.13 -4.75
C VAL A 124 5.10 5.25 -5.85
N THR A 125 6.42 5.02 -5.81
CA THR A 125 7.12 4.09 -6.71
C THR A 125 7.72 2.97 -5.89
N ARG A 126 7.64 1.73 -6.39
CA ARG A 126 8.26 0.56 -5.78
C ARG A 126 8.91 -0.31 -6.85
N THR A 127 10.14 -0.75 -6.59
CA THR A 127 10.88 -1.62 -7.51
C THR A 127 11.47 -2.80 -6.76
N PHE A 128 11.58 -3.94 -7.42
CA PHE A 128 12.31 -5.12 -6.95
C PHE A 128 12.55 -6.09 -8.10
N LYS A 129 13.38 -7.10 -7.83
CA LYS A 129 13.63 -8.21 -8.76
C LYS A 129 13.09 -9.50 -8.18
N TRP A 130 12.49 -10.32 -9.03
CA TRP A 130 12.01 -11.65 -8.70
C TRP A 130 11.98 -12.54 -9.94
N ASN A 131 12.48 -13.76 -9.83
CA ASN A 131 12.43 -14.80 -10.87
C ASN A 131 12.94 -14.33 -12.25
N GLY A 132 14.07 -13.60 -12.30
CA GLY A 132 14.63 -13.07 -13.55
C GLY A 132 13.84 -11.92 -14.18
N LEU A 133 12.93 -11.34 -13.43
CA LEU A 133 12.12 -10.18 -13.80
C LEU A 133 12.41 -9.01 -12.87
N LYS A 134 12.35 -7.80 -13.41
CA LYS A 134 12.33 -6.56 -12.62
C LYS A 134 10.94 -5.95 -12.71
N PHE A 135 10.38 -5.64 -11.57
CA PHE A 135 9.08 -5.02 -11.42
C PHE A 135 9.24 -3.55 -11.03
N THR A 136 8.41 -2.71 -11.62
CA THR A 136 8.22 -1.32 -11.20
C THR A 136 6.72 -1.06 -11.07
N PHE A 137 6.30 -0.68 -9.87
CA PHE A 137 4.93 -0.28 -9.56
C PHE A 137 4.93 1.21 -9.29
N GLU A 138 4.04 1.94 -9.93
CA GLU A 138 3.81 3.35 -9.66
C GLU A 138 2.31 3.56 -9.43
N ARG A 139 1.96 4.41 -8.46
CA ARG A 139 0.59 4.83 -8.26
C ARG A 139 0.49 6.25 -7.76
N PHE A 140 -0.61 6.89 -8.10
CA PHE A 140 -0.96 8.21 -7.61
C PHE A 140 -2.48 8.36 -7.48
N ILE A 141 -2.89 9.34 -6.68
CA ILE A 141 -4.27 9.81 -6.60
C ILE A 141 -4.27 11.26 -7.13
N SER A 142 -5.13 11.54 -8.11
CA SER A 142 -5.16 12.84 -8.78
C SER A 142 -5.65 13.95 -7.85
N MET A 143 -4.95 15.09 -7.84
CA MET A 143 -5.36 16.28 -7.10
C MET A 143 -6.30 17.18 -7.90
N THR A 144 -6.34 17.04 -9.23
CA THR A 144 -7.17 17.86 -10.12
C THR A 144 -8.47 17.19 -10.52
N ALA A 145 -8.45 15.87 -10.69
CA ALA A 145 -9.63 15.04 -10.94
C ALA A 145 -9.76 14.07 -9.76
N ARG A 146 -10.37 14.53 -8.69
CA ARG A 146 -10.35 13.89 -7.36
C ARG A 146 -10.89 12.45 -7.32
N GLU A 147 -11.71 12.07 -8.30
CA GLU A 147 -12.30 10.74 -8.45
C GLU A 147 -11.36 9.77 -9.17
N ILE A 148 -10.19 10.23 -9.64
CA ILE A 148 -9.26 9.43 -10.42
C ILE A 148 -8.06 9.03 -9.57
N ALA A 149 -7.82 7.73 -9.51
CA ALA A 149 -6.57 7.13 -9.08
C ALA A 149 -6.01 6.26 -10.19
N ALA A 150 -4.70 6.13 -10.29
CA ALA A 150 -4.06 5.33 -11.32
C ALA A 150 -2.93 4.48 -10.75
N GLN A 151 -2.77 3.31 -11.34
CA GLN A 151 -1.71 2.35 -11.08
C GLN A 151 -1.03 2.02 -12.41
N LYS A 152 0.30 1.91 -12.37
CA LYS A 152 1.12 1.45 -13.49
C LYS A 152 2.01 0.32 -13.01
N ILE A 153 2.09 -0.74 -13.80
CA ILE A 153 2.97 -1.88 -13.56
C ILE A 153 3.85 -2.05 -14.80
N GLU A 154 5.15 -1.97 -14.61
CA GLU A 154 6.14 -2.29 -15.63
C GLU A 154 6.88 -3.56 -15.23
N ILE A 155 7.07 -4.47 -16.18
CA ILE A 155 7.79 -5.73 -16.01
C ILE A 155 8.87 -5.80 -17.09
N GLU A 156 10.11 -5.84 -16.65
CA GLU A 156 11.29 -5.94 -17.51
C GLU A 156 11.92 -7.34 -17.35
N SER A 157 12.13 -8.05 -18.47
CA SER A 157 12.84 -9.32 -18.43
C SER A 157 14.34 -9.10 -18.25
N LEU A 158 14.92 -9.75 -17.25
CA LEU A 158 16.37 -9.82 -16.99
C LEU A 158 16.92 -11.20 -17.35
N GLY A 159 16.36 -11.84 -18.38
CA GLY A 159 16.70 -13.20 -18.79
C GLY A 159 15.60 -14.22 -18.44
N PHE A 160 14.41 -13.75 -18.04
CA PHE A 160 13.25 -14.61 -17.87
C PHE A 160 12.71 -15.06 -19.22
N GLU A 161 12.44 -16.36 -19.33
CA GLU A 161 11.78 -16.98 -20.47
C GLU A 161 10.53 -17.71 -19.99
N GLY A 162 9.38 -17.37 -20.57
CA GLY A 162 8.13 -18.03 -20.22
C GLY A 162 6.91 -17.11 -20.24
N GLU A 163 5.86 -17.57 -19.59
CA GLU A 163 4.57 -16.89 -19.52
C GLU A 163 4.48 -15.99 -18.29
N ILE A 164 4.02 -14.77 -18.50
CA ILE A 164 3.61 -13.85 -17.43
C ILE A 164 2.10 -13.64 -17.52
N LYS A 165 1.38 -14.01 -16.45
CA LYS A 165 -0.05 -13.79 -16.35
C LYS A 165 -0.34 -12.71 -15.31
N ILE A 166 -1.11 -11.70 -15.69
CA ILE A 166 -1.55 -10.62 -14.82
C ILE A 166 -3.07 -10.67 -14.73
N VAL A 167 -3.61 -10.67 -13.53
CA VAL A 167 -5.03 -10.54 -13.24
C VAL A 167 -5.22 -9.29 -12.42
N ALA A 168 -5.85 -8.28 -12.99
CA ALA A 168 -6.16 -7.03 -12.32
C ALA A 168 -7.67 -6.90 -12.14
N GLY A 169 -8.08 -6.27 -11.05
CA GLY A 169 -9.49 -6.12 -10.72
C GLY A 169 -9.71 -5.20 -9.53
N SER A 170 -10.89 -5.32 -8.98
CA SER A 170 -11.32 -4.65 -7.75
C SER A 170 -11.91 -5.70 -6.81
N ASP A 171 -11.51 -5.70 -5.55
CA ASP A 171 -11.91 -6.66 -4.52
C ASP A 171 -12.56 -5.95 -3.31
#